data_27e83558876042d6fe47aa8f99f37523
#
_entry.id   27e83558876042d6fe47aa8f99f37523
#
_cell.length_a   1.000
_cell.length_b   1.000
_cell.length_c   1.000
_cell.angle_alpha   90.00
_cell.angle_beta   90.00
_cell.angle_gamma   90.00
#
_symmetry.space_group_name_H-M   'P 1'
#
loop_
_entity.id
_entity.type
_entity.pdbx_description
1 polymer ?
#
loop_
_entity_poly.entity_id
_entity_poly.type
_entity_poly.pdbx_seq_one_letter_code
_entity_poly.pdbx_strand_id
1 'polypeptide(L)'
;LVEVLIALLVLGLVAGAFTTTVVSSLRMNSDDRIRARAIAAAETWLDRFRAKSLDFNAFTTARSYPYGYNYASDPTFVAAGDPNPAVLNQEWGPFRFTVQTRSFSTSPQVWTVTVTTFYKKTGGGEASFVLSTLVYQ
;
A
#
# COMPACT_ATOMS: atom_id res chain seq x y z
N LEU A 1 33.23 45.48 -9.12
CA LEU A 1 31.74 45.51 -9.08
C LEU A 1 31.12 44.43 -9.94
N VAL A 2 31.60 44.27 -11.21
CA VAL A 2 31.14 43.23 -12.14
C VAL A 2 31.47 41.82 -11.60
N GLU A 3 32.63 41.60 -11.02
CA GLU A 3 33.06 40.34 -10.41
C GLU A 3 32.13 39.88 -9.27
N VAL A 4 31.69 40.82 -8.43
CA VAL A 4 30.78 40.55 -7.33
C VAL A 4 29.40 40.15 -7.85
N LEU A 5 28.92 40.78 -8.91
CA LEU A 5 27.65 40.44 -9.57
C LEU A 5 27.70 39.05 -10.19
N ILE A 6 28.80 38.71 -10.87
CA ILE A 6 28.98 37.38 -11.46
C ILE A 6 29.05 36.32 -10.35
N ALA A 7 29.80 36.58 -9.27
CA ALA A 7 29.89 35.66 -8.16
C ALA A 7 28.52 35.40 -7.50
N LEU A 8 27.70 36.43 -7.29
CA LEU A 8 26.34 36.30 -6.75
C LEU A 8 25.41 35.54 -7.69
N LEU A 9 25.53 35.76 -9.00
CA LEU A 9 24.73 35.03 -10.00
C LEU A 9 25.08 33.54 -9.99
N VAL A 10 26.37 33.20 -10.01
CA VAL A 10 26.84 31.80 -9.93
C VAL A 10 26.40 31.15 -8.64
N LEU A 11 26.54 31.83 -7.49
CA LEU A 11 26.11 31.36 -6.20
C LEU A 11 24.59 31.07 -6.17
N GLY A 12 23.79 31.98 -6.76
CA GLY A 12 22.34 31.82 -6.88
C GLY A 12 21.94 30.57 -7.71
N LEU A 13 22.63 30.35 -8.84
CA LEU A 13 22.40 29.18 -9.68
C LEU A 13 22.76 27.87 -8.97
N VAL A 14 23.89 27.83 -8.26
CA VAL A 14 24.33 26.66 -7.49
C VAL A 14 23.35 26.36 -6.34
N ALA A 15 22.97 27.39 -5.59
CA ALA A 15 21.99 27.25 -4.52
C ALA A 15 20.63 26.74 -5.02
N GLY A 16 20.16 27.26 -6.15
CA GLY A 16 18.92 26.81 -6.79
C GLY A 16 18.97 25.34 -7.22
N ALA A 17 20.06 24.92 -7.87
CA ALA A 17 20.27 23.53 -8.27
C ALA A 17 20.34 22.58 -7.06
N PHE A 18 21.02 23.00 -6.00
CA PHE A 18 21.13 22.21 -4.77
C PHE A 18 19.76 22.03 -4.10
N THR A 19 18.96 23.10 -4.01
CA THR A 19 17.63 23.05 -3.41
C THR A 19 16.71 22.08 -4.12
N THR A 20 16.70 22.09 -5.46
CA THR A 20 15.87 21.16 -6.26
C THR A 20 16.27 19.72 -6.03
N THR A 21 17.56 19.43 -5.94
CA THR A 21 18.08 18.08 -5.67
C THR A 21 17.69 17.57 -4.29
N VAL A 22 17.80 18.41 -3.26
CA VAL A 22 17.41 18.05 -1.89
C VAL A 22 15.91 17.78 -1.80
N VAL A 23 15.07 18.64 -2.37
CA VAL A 23 13.62 18.47 -2.37
C VAL A 23 13.22 17.18 -3.10
N SER A 24 13.84 16.90 -4.24
CA SER A 24 13.60 15.66 -5.00
C SER A 24 13.98 14.42 -4.18
N SER A 25 15.13 14.43 -3.52
CA SER A 25 15.60 13.33 -2.65
C SER A 25 14.67 13.09 -1.46
N LEU A 26 14.18 14.15 -0.82
CA LEU A 26 13.22 14.03 0.27
C LEU A 26 11.87 13.43 -0.17
N ARG A 27 11.38 13.83 -1.35
CA ARG A 27 10.16 13.25 -1.92
C ARG A 27 10.33 11.76 -2.23
N MET A 28 11.43 11.35 -2.84
CA MET A 28 11.72 9.94 -3.11
C MET A 28 11.74 9.12 -1.83
N ASN A 29 12.42 9.58 -0.80
CA ASN A 29 12.47 8.89 0.49
C ASN A 29 11.09 8.77 1.15
N SER A 30 10.24 9.81 1.03
CA SER A 30 8.86 9.76 1.53
C SER A 30 8.01 8.74 0.76
N ASP A 31 8.11 8.71 -0.57
CA ASP A 31 7.37 7.76 -1.40
C ASP A 31 7.80 6.31 -1.13
N ASP A 32 9.10 6.07 -0.93
CA ASP A 32 9.62 4.74 -0.58
C ASP A 32 9.09 4.26 0.77
N ARG A 33 8.96 5.14 1.77
CA ARG A 33 8.35 4.81 3.06
C ARG A 33 6.86 4.46 2.93
N ILE A 34 6.12 5.23 2.13
CA ILE A 34 4.70 4.95 1.87
C ILE A 34 4.56 3.60 1.17
N ARG A 35 5.38 3.34 0.16
CA ARG A 35 5.41 2.06 -0.55
C ARG A 35 5.74 0.90 0.37
N ALA A 36 6.73 1.02 1.23
CA ALA A 36 7.09 -0.02 2.20
C ALA A 36 5.94 -0.35 3.15
N ARG A 37 5.23 0.65 3.66
CA ARG A 37 4.02 0.46 4.49
C ARG A 37 2.89 -0.20 3.71
N ALA A 38 2.70 0.18 2.45
CA ALA A 38 1.69 -0.42 1.59
C ALA A 38 1.97 -1.91 1.33
N ILE A 39 3.26 -2.28 1.13
CA ILE A 39 3.69 -3.67 0.99
C ILE A 39 3.41 -4.45 2.29
N ALA A 40 3.81 -3.93 3.43
CA ALA A 40 3.55 -4.56 4.72
C ALA A 40 2.04 -4.77 4.98
N ALA A 41 1.21 -3.80 4.63
CA ALA A 41 -0.24 -3.92 4.72
C ALA A 41 -0.80 -5.04 3.79
N ALA A 42 -0.28 -5.15 2.57
CA ALA A 42 -0.67 -6.22 1.65
C ALA A 42 -0.21 -7.60 2.13
N GLU A 43 0.98 -7.71 2.71
CA GLU A 43 1.49 -8.94 3.33
C GLU A 43 0.60 -9.37 4.50
N THR A 44 0.16 -8.44 5.35
CA THR A 44 -0.78 -8.72 6.43
C THR A 44 -2.11 -9.29 5.91
N TRP A 45 -2.61 -8.81 4.75
CA TRP A 45 -3.75 -9.42 4.08
C TRP A 45 -3.49 -10.89 3.71
N LEU A 46 -2.34 -11.17 3.07
CA LEU A 46 -1.98 -12.51 2.65
C LEU A 46 -1.80 -13.46 3.85
N ASP A 47 -1.20 -12.96 4.94
CA ASP A 47 -1.01 -13.75 6.17
C ASP A 47 -2.33 -14.11 6.83
N ARG A 48 -3.34 -13.25 6.77
CA ARG A 48 -4.69 -13.58 7.26
C ARG A 48 -5.34 -14.70 6.46
N PHE A 49 -5.13 -14.72 5.13
CA PHE A 49 -5.58 -15.86 4.32
C PHE A 49 -4.79 -17.13 4.63
N ARG A 50 -3.47 -17.03 4.82
CA ARG A 50 -2.63 -18.18 5.22
C ARG A 50 -3.02 -18.74 6.58
N ALA A 51 -3.35 -17.87 7.52
CA ALA A 51 -3.87 -18.27 8.84
C ALA A 51 -5.31 -18.80 8.80
N LYS A 52 -5.95 -18.82 7.62
CA LYS A 52 -7.36 -19.24 7.43
C LYS A 52 -8.36 -18.45 8.27
N SER A 53 -8.00 -17.21 8.63
CA SER A 53 -8.86 -16.32 9.39
C SER A 53 -9.92 -15.62 8.53
N LEU A 54 -9.79 -15.66 7.20
CA LEU A 54 -10.73 -15.09 6.26
C LEU A 54 -11.34 -16.18 5.38
N ASP A 55 -12.64 -16.06 5.10
CA ASP A 55 -13.33 -16.97 4.19
C ASP A 55 -12.98 -16.68 2.74
N PHE A 56 -12.35 -17.65 2.07
CA PHE A 56 -11.96 -17.52 0.66
C PHE A 56 -13.16 -17.28 -0.27
N ASN A 57 -14.31 -17.90 0.05
CA ASN A 57 -15.52 -17.77 -0.76
C ASN A 57 -16.09 -16.34 -0.76
N ALA A 58 -15.85 -15.58 0.30
CA ALA A 58 -16.29 -14.20 0.41
C ALA A 58 -15.59 -13.27 -0.59
N PHE A 59 -14.45 -13.69 -1.16
CA PHE A 59 -13.61 -12.88 -2.06
C PHE A 59 -13.52 -13.45 -3.49
N THR A 60 -14.32 -14.43 -3.85
CA THR A 60 -14.36 -14.97 -5.22
C THR A 60 -14.73 -13.90 -6.25
N THR A 61 -15.59 -12.96 -5.87
CA THR A 61 -15.74 -11.69 -6.58
C THR A 61 -14.79 -10.66 -5.97
N ALA A 62 -14.06 -9.92 -6.82
CA ALA A 62 -13.13 -8.91 -6.36
C ALA A 62 -13.83 -7.87 -5.46
N ARG A 63 -13.35 -7.73 -4.24
CA ARG A 63 -13.84 -6.72 -3.29
C ARG A 63 -12.88 -5.55 -3.23
N SER A 64 -13.44 -4.34 -3.28
CA SER A 64 -12.68 -3.11 -3.20
C SER A 64 -12.92 -2.42 -1.86
N TYR A 65 -11.83 -2.05 -1.19
CA TYR A 65 -11.80 -1.34 0.08
C TYR A 65 -11.21 0.05 -0.16
N PRO A 66 -12.06 1.10 -0.17
CA PRO A 66 -11.59 2.46 -0.46
C PRO A 66 -10.68 3.02 0.65
N TYR A 67 -10.02 4.13 0.37
CA TYR A 67 -9.27 4.87 1.40
C TYR A 67 -10.18 5.22 2.59
N GLY A 68 -9.67 5.03 3.80
CA GLY A 68 -10.43 5.29 5.02
C GLY A 68 -11.58 4.32 5.29
N TYR A 69 -11.53 3.12 4.70
CA TYR A 69 -12.54 2.10 4.94
C TYR A 69 -12.58 1.70 6.42
N ASN A 70 -13.79 1.51 6.95
CA ASN A 70 -13.98 1.09 8.34
C ASN A 70 -14.06 -0.44 8.44
N TYR A 71 -12.91 -1.08 8.64
CA TYR A 71 -12.80 -2.53 8.79
C TYR A 71 -13.49 -3.07 10.05
N ALA A 72 -13.64 -2.23 11.09
CA ALA A 72 -14.30 -2.62 12.33
C ALA A 72 -15.82 -2.88 12.15
N SER A 73 -16.42 -2.34 11.10
CA SER A 73 -17.83 -2.57 10.78
C SER A 73 -18.06 -3.61 9.68
N ASP A 74 -17.01 -4.15 9.08
CA ASP A 74 -17.15 -5.16 8.02
C ASP A 74 -17.38 -6.55 8.64
N PRO A 75 -18.53 -7.19 8.34
CA PRO A 75 -18.86 -8.51 8.89
C PRO A 75 -17.82 -9.58 8.53
N THR A 76 -17.08 -9.43 7.45
CA THR A 76 -16.03 -10.37 7.04
C THR A 76 -14.89 -10.42 8.07
N PHE A 77 -14.50 -9.29 8.65
CA PHE A 77 -13.46 -9.20 9.67
C PHE A 77 -14.01 -9.48 11.07
N VAL A 78 -15.22 -9.03 11.36
CA VAL A 78 -15.88 -9.28 12.64
C VAL A 78 -16.18 -10.78 12.82
N ALA A 79 -16.66 -11.47 11.80
CA ALA A 79 -16.93 -12.89 11.82
C ALA A 79 -15.65 -13.74 11.92
N ALA A 80 -14.52 -13.23 11.41
CA ALA A 80 -13.22 -13.89 11.50
C ALA A 80 -12.63 -13.89 12.92
N GLY A 81 -13.28 -13.22 13.88
CA GLY A 81 -12.80 -13.15 15.26
C GLY A 81 -11.53 -12.32 15.40
N ASP A 82 -11.35 -11.32 14.53
CA ASP A 82 -10.19 -10.43 14.59
C ASP A 82 -10.13 -9.71 15.95
N PRO A 83 -9.05 -9.86 16.71
CA PRO A 83 -9.00 -9.38 18.09
C PRO A 83 -9.09 -7.85 18.19
N ASN A 84 -8.76 -7.13 17.13
CA ASN A 84 -8.86 -5.66 17.12
C ASN A 84 -9.00 -5.09 15.70
N PRO A 85 -10.18 -5.15 15.09
CA PRO A 85 -10.38 -4.60 13.75
C PRO A 85 -10.19 -3.08 13.68
N ALA A 86 -10.24 -2.36 14.81
CA ALA A 86 -9.98 -0.92 14.85
C ALA A 86 -8.49 -0.59 14.53
N VAL A 87 -7.55 -1.47 14.84
CA VAL A 87 -6.14 -1.30 14.47
C VAL A 87 -5.98 -1.30 12.94
N LEU A 88 -6.79 -2.10 12.24
CA LEU A 88 -6.77 -2.14 10.77
C LEU A 88 -7.14 -0.79 10.15
N ASN A 89 -8.01 -0.01 10.80
CA ASN A 89 -8.37 1.31 10.31
C ASN A 89 -7.17 2.26 10.30
N GLN A 90 -6.25 2.12 11.27
CA GLN A 90 -5.02 2.92 11.32
C GLN A 90 -3.97 2.44 10.33
N GLU A 91 -3.77 1.13 10.24
CA GLU A 91 -2.73 0.52 9.41
C GLU A 91 -3.09 0.55 7.93
N TRP A 92 -4.35 0.26 7.61
CA TRP A 92 -4.83 0.07 6.23
C TRP A 92 -5.60 1.27 5.69
N GLY A 93 -6.11 2.16 6.56
CA GLY A 93 -6.87 3.33 6.15
C GLY A 93 -6.18 4.25 5.12
N PRO A 94 -4.84 4.45 5.19
CA PRO A 94 -4.10 5.22 4.19
C PRO A 94 -4.04 4.59 2.79
N PHE A 95 -4.49 3.35 2.64
CA PHE A 95 -4.41 2.57 1.41
C PHE A 95 -5.80 2.19 0.90
N ARG A 96 -5.87 1.94 -0.40
CA ARG A 96 -7.02 1.32 -1.05
C ARG A 96 -6.62 -0.08 -1.50
N PHE A 97 -7.46 -1.06 -1.24
CA PHE A 97 -7.20 -2.45 -1.61
C PHE A 97 -8.26 -2.97 -2.57
N THR A 98 -7.83 -3.87 -3.45
CA THR A 98 -8.74 -4.78 -4.17
C THR A 98 -8.26 -6.19 -3.91
N VAL A 99 -9.11 -7.00 -3.31
CA VAL A 99 -8.79 -8.37 -2.90
C VAL A 99 -9.65 -9.34 -3.67
N GLN A 100 -9.03 -10.36 -4.24
CA GLN A 100 -9.72 -11.42 -4.97
C GLN A 100 -9.09 -12.77 -4.65
N THR A 101 -9.95 -13.78 -4.49
CA THR A 101 -9.55 -15.17 -4.40
C THR A 101 -10.05 -15.94 -5.61
N ARG A 102 -9.28 -16.90 -6.05
CA ARG A 102 -9.66 -17.80 -7.14
C ARG A 102 -9.24 -19.22 -6.78
N SER A 103 -10.17 -20.16 -6.89
CA SER A 103 -9.83 -21.57 -6.75
C SER A 103 -8.92 -22.00 -7.90
N PHE A 104 -7.77 -22.57 -7.55
CA PHE A 104 -6.80 -23.10 -8.51
C PHE A 104 -6.95 -24.61 -8.71
N SER A 105 -7.24 -25.33 -7.61
CA SER A 105 -7.45 -26.77 -7.60
C SER A 105 -8.48 -27.13 -6.53
N THR A 106 -9.24 -28.20 -6.77
CA THR A 106 -10.24 -28.70 -5.84
C THR A 106 -9.76 -29.93 -5.06
N SER A 107 -8.66 -30.56 -5.51
CA SER A 107 -8.11 -31.74 -4.82
C SER A 107 -6.59 -31.84 -5.07
N PRO A 108 -5.71 -31.41 -4.13
CA PRO A 108 -6.04 -30.67 -2.91
C PRO A 108 -6.64 -29.27 -3.20
N GLN A 109 -7.37 -28.74 -2.23
CA GLN A 109 -7.98 -27.42 -2.39
C GLN A 109 -6.90 -26.34 -2.28
N VAL A 110 -6.64 -25.67 -3.40
CA VAL A 110 -5.64 -24.60 -3.51
C VAL A 110 -6.32 -23.33 -4.01
N TRP A 111 -6.05 -22.24 -3.33
CA TRP A 111 -6.55 -20.92 -3.69
C TRP A 111 -5.43 -20.00 -4.10
N THR A 112 -5.63 -19.25 -5.15
CA THR A 112 -4.83 -18.06 -5.46
C THR A 112 -5.48 -16.86 -4.77
N VAL A 113 -4.71 -16.16 -3.96
CA VAL A 113 -5.12 -14.90 -3.33
C VAL A 113 -4.35 -13.78 -3.97
N THR A 114 -5.06 -12.79 -4.51
CA THR A 114 -4.47 -11.61 -5.17
C THR A 114 -4.91 -10.36 -4.42
N VAL A 115 -3.95 -9.58 -3.97
CA VAL A 115 -4.16 -8.29 -3.30
C VAL A 115 -3.52 -7.20 -4.15
N THR A 116 -4.34 -6.31 -4.68
CA THR A 116 -3.88 -5.09 -5.35
C THR A 116 -3.98 -3.94 -4.37
N THR A 117 -2.85 -3.32 -4.09
CA THR A 117 -2.76 -2.20 -3.15
C THR A 117 -2.48 -0.92 -3.91
N PHE A 118 -3.24 0.13 -3.60
CA PHE A 118 -3.10 1.46 -4.16
C PHE A 118 -2.70 2.43 -3.05
N TYR A 119 -1.79 3.34 -3.35
CA TYR A 119 -1.31 4.35 -2.42
C TYR A 119 -1.08 5.70 -3.09
N LYS A 120 -1.25 6.78 -2.35
CA LYS A 120 -1.02 8.14 -2.82
C LYS A 120 0.46 8.50 -2.68
N LYS A 121 1.05 9.06 -3.73
CA LYS A 121 2.42 9.58 -3.72
C LYS A 121 2.46 10.96 -3.09
N THR A 122 3.58 11.33 -2.48
CA THR A 122 3.82 12.65 -1.88
C THR A 122 3.73 13.79 -2.90
N GLY A 123 4.11 13.53 -4.15
CA GLY A 123 4.03 14.49 -5.27
C GLY A 123 2.67 14.57 -5.97
N GLY A 124 1.66 13.85 -5.45
CA GLY A 124 0.37 13.67 -6.11
C GLY A 124 0.34 12.45 -7.02
N GLY A 125 -0.87 12.03 -7.38
CA GLY A 125 -1.10 10.80 -8.14
C GLY A 125 -1.19 9.54 -7.26
N GLU A 126 -1.65 8.46 -7.87
CA GLU A 126 -1.81 7.15 -7.26
C GLU A 126 -0.83 6.16 -7.89
N ALA A 127 -0.25 5.30 -7.09
CA ALA A 127 0.51 4.15 -7.55
C ALA A 127 -0.10 2.86 -7.02
N SER A 128 0.15 1.75 -7.68
CA SER A 128 -0.33 0.45 -7.26
C SER A 128 0.73 -0.63 -7.46
N PHE A 129 0.57 -1.71 -6.73
CA PHE A 129 1.27 -2.98 -6.96
C PHE A 129 0.36 -4.14 -6.61
N VAL A 130 0.72 -5.31 -7.09
CA VAL A 130 -0.04 -6.55 -6.90
C VAL A 130 0.82 -7.57 -6.19
N LEU A 131 0.30 -8.16 -5.13
CA LEU A 131 0.86 -9.35 -4.50
C LEU A 131 -0.10 -10.52 -4.68
N SER A 132 0.45 -11.68 -5.02
CA SER A 132 -0.32 -12.92 -5.13
C SER A 132 0.39 -14.05 -4.42
N THR A 133 -0.40 -14.93 -3.81
CA THR A 133 0.12 -16.15 -3.16
C THR A 133 -0.82 -17.32 -3.39
N LEU A 134 -0.28 -18.52 -3.31
CA LEU A 134 -1.06 -19.76 -3.24
C LEU A 134 -1.25 -20.15 -1.77
N VAL A 135 -2.47 -20.50 -1.42
CA VAL A 135 -2.82 -20.96 -0.07
C VAL A 135 -3.52 -22.31 -0.18
N TYR A 136 -3.07 -23.27 0.63
CA TYR A 136 -3.66 -24.59 0.75
C TYR A 136 -4.69 -24.57 1.88
N GLN A 137 -5.85 -25.13 1.58
CA GLN A 137 -6.95 -25.27 2.55
C GLN A 137 -7.08 -26.69 3.06
#